data_1cf47e237f7c02eaf2bf0e74ae10da48
#
_entry.id   1cf47e237f7c02eaf2bf0e74ae10da48
#
_cell.length_a   1.000
_cell.length_b   1.000
_cell.length_c   1.000
_cell.angle_alpha   90.00
_cell.angle_beta   90.00
_cell.angle_gamma   90.00
#
_symmetry.space_group_name_H-M   'P 1'
#
loop_
_entity.id
_entity.type
_entity.pdbx_description
1 polymer ?
#
loop_
_entity_poly.entity_id
_entity_poly.type
_entity_poly.pdbx_seq_one_letter_code
_entity_poly.pdbx_strand_id
1 'polypeptide(L)'
;GLSLNCVGGFPPRAGRALTRLPGPAPPARAEAFALQAACRGSVGWLLACWKNGCTRERAQKALHTDGPFPGPVYAERLFASGAHVETLSSNSRTTEPEIAFTMARDLPKREQAWTVTEVLAAVATVHPSIEIVNPRLPKGFNDVVEWYVADGGLNHALVLGAGVKPLAPGDYAKITNSVSINGKLRSAGLGVNALGGTELARTSLASDLIDTAS
;
A
#
# COMPACT_ATOMS: atom_id res chain seq x y z
N GLY A 1 11.07 18.88 20.75
CA GLY A 1 10.06 17.86 20.84
C GLY A 1 8.95 18.22 19.86
N LEU A 2 8.90 17.58 18.70
CA LEU A 2 7.73 17.62 17.83
C LEU A 2 6.60 16.98 18.61
N SER A 3 5.67 17.78 19.11
CA SER A 3 4.39 17.31 19.56
C SER A 3 3.67 16.78 18.31
N LEU A 4 3.78 15.48 18.07
CA LEU A 4 3.03 14.73 17.07
C LEU A 4 1.57 14.66 17.54
N ASN A 5 0.94 15.80 17.58
CA ASN A 5 -0.50 15.80 17.58
C ASN A 5 -0.90 15.35 16.19
N CYS A 6 -1.43 14.15 16.06
CA CYS A 6 -2.33 13.76 14.97
C CYS A 6 -3.57 14.67 15.05
N VAL A 7 -3.34 15.95 15.29
CA VAL A 7 -4.35 16.98 15.48
C VAL A 7 -4.97 17.23 14.13
N GLY A 8 -6.10 16.62 13.92
CA GLY A 8 -7.04 17.00 12.87
C GLY A 8 -6.60 16.80 11.42
N GLY A 9 -5.44 16.17 11.18
CA GLY A 9 -4.81 16.16 9.85
C GLY A 9 -4.98 14.90 9.01
N PHE A 10 -5.06 13.73 9.64
CA PHE A 10 -5.20 12.45 8.94
C PHE A 10 -6.38 11.59 9.40
N PRO A 11 -7.57 12.13 9.67
CA PRO A 11 -8.67 11.24 9.98
C PRO A 11 -9.19 10.64 8.68
N PRO A 12 -9.16 9.32 8.52
CA PRO A 12 -9.84 8.62 7.45
C PRO A 12 -11.35 8.95 7.40
N ARG A 13 -11.89 9.49 8.48
CA ARG A 13 -13.31 9.86 8.64
C ARG A 13 -13.70 11.23 8.07
N ALA A 14 -12.75 12.11 7.75
CA ALA A 14 -13.10 13.51 7.41
C ALA A 14 -13.63 13.70 5.98
N GLY A 15 -13.55 12.70 5.10
CA GLY A 15 -14.05 12.81 3.72
C GLY A 15 -13.38 13.91 2.89
N ARG A 16 -12.30 14.53 3.38
CA ARG A 16 -11.62 15.66 2.74
C ARG A 16 -10.11 15.51 2.78
N ALA A 17 -9.45 15.94 1.71
CA ALA A 17 -8.01 16.14 1.71
C ALA A 17 -7.65 17.36 2.57
N LEU A 18 -6.41 17.37 3.06
CA LEU A 18 -5.83 18.51 3.73
C LEU A 18 -5.76 19.72 2.78
N THR A 19 -5.98 20.91 3.30
CA THR A 19 -5.78 22.16 2.55
C THR A 19 -4.32 22.63 2.59
N ARG A 20 -3.58 22.20 3.62
CA ARG A 20 -2.15 22.47 3.82
C ARG A 20 -1.50 21.32 4.59
N LEU A 21 -0.19 21.16 4.47
CA LEU A 21 0.56 20.22 5.29
C LEU A 21 0.52 20.64 6.77
N PRO A 22 0.50 19.68 7.70
CA PRO A 22 0.43 19.97 9.15
C PRO A 22 1.74 20.53 9.73
N GLY A 23 2.83 20.47 8.98
CA GLY A 23 4.16 20.92 9.39
C GLY A 23 5.21 20.68 8.32
N PRO A 24 6.51 20.74 8.68
CA PRO A 24 7.59 20.33 7.81
C PRO A 24 7.53 18.83 7.53
N ALA A 25 8.15 18.41 6.44
CA ALA A 25 8.27 16.99 6.13
C ALA A 25 9.01 16.24 7.25
N PRO A 26 8.64 14.98 7.53
CA PRO A 26 9.47 14.11 8.36
C PRO A 26 10.90 14.09 7.80
N PRO A 27 11.94 14.22 8.62
CA PRO A 27 13.31 14.38 8.14
C PRO A 27 13.89 13.09 7.55
N ALA A 28 13.32 11.94 7.88
CA ALA A 28 13.71 10.65 7.33
C ALA A 28 12.53 9.67 7.32
N ARG A 29 12.72 8.53 6.66
CA ARG A 29 11.69 7.49 6.50
C ARG A 29 11.22 6.91 7.84
N ALA A 30 12.13 6.74 8.80
CA ALA A 30 11.78 6.23 10.13
C ALA A 30 10.77 7.13 10.84
N GLU A 31 10.94 8.45 10.78
CA GLU A 31 9.99 9.40 11.36
C GLU A 31 8.65 9.43 10.61
N ALA A 32 8.68 9.21 9.29
CA ALA A 32 7.47 9.08 8.50
C ALA A 32 6.67 7.82 8.91
N PHE A 33 7.32 6.69 9.15
CA PHE A 33 6.67 5.49 9.69
C PHE A 33 6.18 5.70 11.12
N ALA A 34 6.93 6.38 11.97
CA ALA A 34 6.48 6.72 13.31
C ALA A 34 5.20 7.57 13.28
N LEU A 35 5.12 8.55 12.36
CA LEU A 35 3.93 9.34 12.14
C LEU A 35 2.76 8.49 11.60
N GLN A 36 3.01 7.60 10.63
CA GLN A 36 2.02 6.66 10.12
C GLN A 36 1.46 5.77 11.25
N ALA A 37 2.33 5.24 12.12
CA ALA A 37 1.93 4.40 13.26
C ALA A 37 1.11 5.19 14.28
N ALA A 38 1.51 6.42 14.61
CA ALA A 38 0.77 7.30 15.51
C ALA A 38 -0.63 7.64 14.96
N CYS A 39 -0.72 7.92 13.65
CA CYS A 39 -2.00 8.16 12.99
C CYS A 39 -2.88 6.91 13.01
N ARG A 40 -2.32 5.73 12.78
CA ARG A 40 -3.03 4.45 12.89
C ARG A 40 -3.66 4.27 14.27
N GLY A 41 -2.90 4.53 15.34
CA GLY A 41 -3.39 4.46 16.72
C GLY A 41 -4.56 5.40 17.01
N SER A 42 -4.61 6.58 16.37
CA SER A 42 -5.65 7.59 16.58
C SER A 42 -6.95 7.33 15.79
N VAL A 43 -6.90 6.53 14.73
CA VAL A 43 -8.04 6.28 13.83
C VAL A 43 -9.11 5.40 14.48
N GLY A 44 -8.70 4.46 15.33
CA GLY A 44 -9.59 3.48 15.96
C GLY A 44 -10.19 2.48 14.97
N TRP A 45 -9.60 2.32 13.78
CA TRP A 45 -9.95 1.31 12.78
C TRP A 45 -9.08 0.07 12.94
N LEU A 46 -9.64 -1.08 12.55
CA LEU A 46 -8.91 -2.35 12.62
C LEU A 46 -7.97 -2.48 11.42
N LEU A 47 -6.71 -2.77 11.69
CA LEU A 47 -5.76 -3.15 10.64
C LEU A 47 -6.17 -4.49 10.05
N ALA A 48 -6.48 -4.53 8.76
CA ALA A 48 -6.84 -5.75 8.05
C ALA A 48 -5.63 -6.39 7.35
N CYS A 49 -4.85 -5.58 6.66
CA CYS A 49 -3.67 -6.04 5.93
C CYS A 49 -2.73 -4.86 5.62
N TRP A 50 -1.68 -5.16 4.91
CA TRP A 50 -0.71 -4.18 4.43
C TRP A 50 -0.66 -4.20 2.90
N LYS A 51 -0.45 -3.04 2.30
CA LYS A 51 -0.08 -2.91 0.89
C LYS A 51 1.37 -2.46 0.78
N ASN A 52 2.03 -2.74 -0.33
CA ASN A 52 3.39 -2.31 -0.61
C ASN A 52 3.40 -1.35 -1.80
N GLY A 53 3.57 -0.07 -1.51
CA GLY A 53 3.62 0.99 -2.52
C GLY A 53 4.98 1.12 -3.19
N CYS A 54 5.00 1.78 -4.34
CA CYS A 54 6.23 2.14 -5.06
C CYS A 54 7.08 0.93 -5.49
N THR A 55 6.43 -0.16 -5.90
CA THR A 55 7.10 -1.40 -6.30
C THR A 55 7.73 -1.36 -7.70
N ARG A 56 7.58 -0.27 -8.46
CA ARG A 56 8.17 -0.10 -9.79
C ARG A 56 9.36 0.84 -9.75
N GLU A 57 10.48 0.48 -10.37
CA GLU A 57 11.66 1.36 -10.47
C GLU A 57 11.33 2.75 -11.02
N ARG A 58 10.43 2.83 -12.00
CA ARG A 58 9.99 4.13 -12.55
C ARG A 58 9.33 5.01 -11.49
N ALA A 59 8.51 4.41 -10.61
CA ALA A 59 7.87 5.13 -9.52
C ALA A 59 8.90 5.54 -8.46
N GLN A 60 9.84 4.65 -8.12
CA GLN A 60 10.92 4.95 -7.18
C GLN A 60 11.78 6.12 -7.67
N LYS A 61 12.16 6.12 -8.96
CA LYS A 61 12.89 7.24 -9.57
C LYS A 61 12.10 8.55 -9.53
N ALA A 62 10.80 8.48 -9.82
CA ALA A 62 9.93 9.67 -9.83
C ALA A 62 9.69 10.25 -8.43
N LEU A 63 9.68 9.41 -7.40
CA LEU A 63 9.48 9.79 -5.99
C LEU A 63 10.80 9.96 -5.22
N HIS A 64 11.94 9.83 -5.90
CA HIS A 64 13.27 9.91 -5.28
C HIS A 64 13.43 9.00 -4.05
N THR A 65 12.91 7.76 -4.16
CA THR A 65 13.02 6.73 -3.10
C THR A 65 13.90 5.57 -3.54
N ASP A 66 14.54 4.92 -2.59
CA ASP A 66 15.45 3.79 -2.77
C ASP A 66 14.75 2.43 -2.72
N GLY A 67 13.43 2.40 -2.55
CA GLY A 67 12.67 1.17 -2.50
C GLY A 67 11.17 1.40 -2.30
N PRO A 68 10.41 0.31 -2.23
CA PRO A 68 9.00 0.35 -1.89
C PRO A 68 8.81 0.70 -0.41
N PHE A 69 7.55 0.95 -0.02
CA PHE A 69 7.20 1.21 1.37
C PHE A 69 5.81 0.67 1.71
N PRO A 70 5.62 0.11 2.92
CA PRO A 70 4.32 -0.40 3.36
C PRO A 70 3.34 0.72 3.70
N GLY A 71 2.05 0.41 3.49
CA GLY A 71 0.93 1.22 3.95
C GLY A 71 -0.17 0.33 4.54
N PRO A 72 -0.82 0.77 5.64
CA PRO A 72 -1.89 0.01 6.26
C PRO A 72 -3.16 0.03 5.42
N VAL A 73 -3.84 -1.10 5.36
CA VAL A 73 -5.20 -1.22 4.84
C VAL A 73 -6.11 -1.61 6.01
N TYR A 74 -7.14 -0.81 6.25
CA TYR A 74 -8.05 -1.03 7.36
C TYR A 74 -9.26 -1.86 6.94
N ALA A 75 -9.85 -2.61 7.89
CA ALA A 75 -11.02 -3.45 7.64
C ALA A 75 -12.19 -2.63 7.05
N GLU A 76 -12.36 -1.40 7.53
CA GLU A 76 -13.36 -0.45 7.03
C GLU A 76 -13.10 0.05 5.60
N ARG A 77 -11.94 -0.27 5.05
CA ARG A 77 -11.49 0.10 3.69
C ARG A 77 -11.13 -1.11 2.84
N LEU A 78 -11.44 -2.31 3.32
CA LEU A 78 -11.29 -3.55 2.57
C LEU A 78 -12.67 -3.98 2.05
N PHE A 79 -12.81 -4.05 0.74
CA PHE A 79 -14.08 -4.31 0.07
C PHE A 79 -14.01 -5.57 -0.79
N ALA A 80 -15.14 -6.24 -0.96
CA ALA A 80 -15.26 -7.31 -1.94
C ALA A 80 -15.48 -6.75 -3.36
N SER A 81 -15.18 -7.56 -4.37
CA SER A 81 -15.48 -7.23 -5.78
C SER A 81 -16.97 -6.88 -5.96
N GLY A 82 -17.25 -5.84 -6.73
CA GLY A 82 -18.59 -5.32 -6.96
C GLY A 82 -19.06 -4.27 -5.95
N ALA A 83 -18.27 -3.96 -4.92
CA ALA A 83 -18.62 -2.94 -3.95
C ALA A 83 -18.61 -1.52 -4.56
N HIS A 84 -19.47 -0.67 -4.01
CA HIS A 84 -19.38 0.78 -4.21
C HIS A 84 -18.41 1.38 -3.21
N VAL A 85 -17.41 2.10 -3.68
CA VAL A 85 -16.39 2.70 -2.82
C VAL A 85 -16.45 4.21 -2.94
N GLU A 86 -16.77 4.87 -1.82
CA GLU A 86 -16.70 6.32 -1.72
C GLU A 86 -15.25 6.81 -1.68
N THR A 87 -14.97 7.88 -2.39
CA THR A 87 -13.64 8.50 -2.47
C THR A 87 -13.68 9.97 -2.07
N LEU A 88 -12.52 10.51 -1.71
CA LEU A 88 -12.38 11.94 -1.42
C LEU A 88 -12.58 12.73 -2.72
N SER A 89 -13.64 13.51 -2.80
CA SER A 89 -13.96 14.32 -3.99
C SER A 89 -12.97 15.47 -4.22
N SER A 90 -12.26 15.87 -3.18
CA SER A 90 -11.35 17.02 -3.19
C SER A 90 -9.98 16.73 -3.79
N ASN A 91 -9.65 15.46 -4.08
CA ASN A 91 -8.33 15.09 -4.57
C ASN A 91 -8.39 14.11 -5.75
N SER A 92 -7.22 13.88 -6.37
CA SER A 92 -7.05 12.91 -7.45
C SER A 92 -7.38 11.49 -6.96
N ARG A 93 -7.83 10.66 -7.87
CA ARG A 93 -8.13 9.25 -7.65
C ARG A 93 -7.44 8.43 -8.72
N THR A 94 -6.70 7.43 -8.29
CA THR A 94 -6.06 6.47 -9.19
C THR A 94 -6.47 5.07 -8.78
N THR A 95 -6.63 4.18 -9.73
CA THR A 95 -6.84 2.76 -9.49
C THR A 95 -5.62 2.00 -9.94
N GLU A 96 -5.09 1.16 -9.06
CA GLU A 96 -3.92 0.34 -9.33
C GLU A 96 -4.32 -1.15 -9.28
N PRO A 97 -4.14 -1.90 -10.39
CA PRO A 97 -4.37 -3.33 -10.36
C PRO A 97 -3.22 -4.00 -9.60
N GLU A 98 -3.57 -4.79 -8.61
CA GLU A 98 -2.65 -5.39 -7.66
C GLU A 98 -2.87 -6.90 -7.56
N ILE A 99 -1.91 -7.59 -6.94
CA ILE A 99 -2.03 -8.97 -6.53
C ILE A 99 -1.94 -9.01 -5.01
N ALA A 100 -3.03 -9.41 -4.37
CA ALA A 100 -3.07 -9.59 -2.93
C ALA A 100 -2.88 -11.07 -2.54
N PHE A 101 -2.42 -11.29 -1.32
CA PHE A 101 -2.12 -12.60 -0.78
C PHE A 101 -2.74 -12.77 0.59
N THR A 102 -3.45 -13.87 0.81
CA THR A 102 -3.83 -14.29 2.14
C THR A 102 -2.79 -15.27 2.66
N MET A 103 -2.29 -15.02 3.86
CA MET A 103 -1.28 -15.87 4.48
C MET A 103 -1.93 -17.04 5.20
N ALA A 104 -1.34 -18.24 5.10
CA ALA A 104 -1.76 -19.44 5.84
C ALA A 104 -1.19 -19.45 7.27
N ARG A 105 -0.11 -18.72 7.51
CA ARG A 105 0.58 -18.60 8.79
C ARG A 105 1.33 -17.28 8.89
N ASP A 106 1.63 -16.87 10.09
CA ASP A 106 2.44 -15.69 10.36
C ASP A 106 3.89 -15.87 9.89
N LEU A 107 4.52 -14.74 9.58
CA LEU A 107 5.94 -14.62 9.32
C LEU A 107 6.55 -13.80 10.48
N PRO A 108 6.98 -14.45 11.58
CA PRO A 108 7.48 -13.74 12.75
C PRO A 108 8.80 -13.05 12.46
N LYS A 109 9.11 -12.02 13.26
CA LYS A 109 10.40 -11.33 13.22
C LYS A 109 11.55 -12.33 13.48
N ARG A 110 12.61 -12.23 12.67
CA ARG A 110 13.85 -12.99 12.83
C ARG A 110 15.03 -12.19 12.30
N GLU A 111 16.25 -12.54 12.72
CA GLU A 111 17.49 -11.84 12.29
C GLU A 111 17.74 -11.99 10.78
N GLN A 112 17.47 -13.17 10.22
CA GLN A 112 17.65 -13.43 8.80
C GLN A 112 16.40 -13.04 8.01
N ALA A 113 16.58 -12.28 6.93
CA ALA A 113 15.49 -11.93 6.01
C ALA A 113 14.78 -13.17 5.47
N TRP A 114 13.46 -13.08 5.25
CA TRP A 114 12.66 -14.13 4.64
C TRP A 114 13.01 -14.27 3.17
N THR A 115 13.25 -15.50 2.74
CA THR A 115 13.45 -15.80 1.32
C THR A 115 12.10 -15.83 0.58
N VAL A 116 12.13 -15.60 -0.73
CA VAL A 116 10.95 -15.70 -1.60
C VAL A 116 10.25 -17.06 -1.44
N THR A 117 11.00 -18.16 -1.41
CA THR A 117 10.46 -19.50 -1.24
C THR A 117 9.72 -19.67 0.08
N GLU A 118 10.28 -19.20 1.19
CA GLU A 118 9.65 -19.30 2.51
C GLU A 118 8.38 -18.46 2.60
N VAL A 119 8.39 -17.25 2.01
CA VAL A 119 7.21 -16.37 1.96
C VAL A 119 6.12 -17.00 1.10
N LEU A 120 6.45 -17.55 -0.06
CA LEU A 120 5.49 -18.25 -0.92
C LEU A 120 4.90 -19.50 -0.25
N ALA A 121 5.70 -20.27 0.50
CA ALA A 121 5.23 -21.41 1.26
C ALA A 121 4.28 -21.06 2.41
N ALA A 122 4.20 -19.80 2.79
CA ALA A 122 3.28 -19.28 3.80
C ALA A 122 1.99 -18.70 3.20
N VAL A 123 1.77 -18.75 1.90
CA VAL A 123 0.58 -18.22 1.23
C VAL A 123 -0.52 -19.27 1.21
N ALA A 124 -1.72 -18.88 1.62
CA ALA A 124 -2.94 -19.69 1.48
C ALA A 124 -3.61 -19.47 0.12
N THR A 125 -3.87 -18.22 -0.25
CA THR A 125 -4.57 -17.86 -1.49
C THR A 125 -3.98 -16.59 -2.12
N VAL A 126 -4.20 -16.48 -3.41
CA VAL A 126 -3.82 -15.32 -4.23
C VAL A 126 -5.07 -14.68 -4.80
N HIS A 127 -5.14 -13.37 -4.80
CA HIS A 127 -6.32 -12.63 -5.20
C HIS A 127 -5.97 -11.54 -6.22
N PRO A 128 -6.72 -11.38 -7.31
CA PRO A 128 -6.69 -10.14 -8.05
C PRO A 128 -7.28 -9.03 -7.14
N SER A 129 -6.68 -7.87 -7.16
CA SER A 129 -7.17 -6.75 -6.35
C SER A 129 -7.00 -5.41 -7.06
N ILE A 130 -7.71 -4.41 -6.57
CA ILE A 130 -7.60 -3.03 -7.05
C ILE A 130 -7.36 -2.15 -5.83
N GLU A 131 -6.20 -1.51 -5.77
CA GLU A 131 -5.99 -0.42 -4.83
C GLU A 131 -6.63 0.86 -5.37
N ILE A 132 -7.33 1.56 -4.49
CA ILE A 132 -7.81 2.92 -4.75
C ILE A 132 -6.88 3.87 -4.01
N VAL A 133 -6.06 4.56 -4.79
CA VAL A 133 -5.17 5.61 -4.32
C VAL A 133 -5.93 6.92 -4.34
N ASN A 134 -6.09 7.54 -3.18
CA ASN A 134 -6.80 8.81 -3.05
C ASN A 134 -6.19 9.60 -1.88
N PRO A 135 -5.12 10.37 -2.14
CA PRO A 135 -4.32 11.03 -1.11
C PRO A 135 -5.15 11.94 -0.21
N ARG A 136 -4.80 11.98 1.06
CA ARG A 136 -5.28 13.00 2.02
C ARG A 136 -4.44 14.25 2.00
N LEU A 137 -3.28 14.22 1.38
CA LEU A 137 -2.37 15.34 1.18
C LEU A 137 -3.02 16.48 0.39
N PRO A 138 -2.53 17.72 0.46
CA PRO A 138 -3.07 18.83 -0.31
C PRO A 138 -3.15 18.54 -1.80
N LYS A 139 -4.15 19.08 -2.48
CA LYS A 139 -4.34 18.87 -3.91
C LYS A 139 -3.10 19.31 -4.70
N GLY A 140 -2.64 18.43 -5.60
CA GLY A 140 -1.45 18.68 -6.41
C GLY A 140 -0.13 18.50 -5.66
N PHE A 141 -0.17 17.98 -4.43
CA PHE A 141 1.06 17.65 -3.71
C PHE A 141 1.88 16.65 -4.52
N ASN A 142 3.13 17.01 -4.77
CA ASN A 142 4.11 16.18 -5.46
C ASN A 142 5.50 16.60 -4.96
N ASP A 143 5.84 16.17 -3.76
CA ASP A 143 7.04 16.57 -3.05
C ASP A 143 7.71 15.32 -2.43
N VAL A 144 8.13 15.38 -1.20
CA VAL A 144 8.94 14.34 -0.56
C VAL A 144 8.14 13.08 -0.22
N VAL A 145 8.75 11.92 -0.44
CA VAL A 145 8.16 10.60 -0.23
C VAL A 145 7.76 10.33 1.21
N GLU A 146 8.41 10.97 2.17
CA GLU A 146 8.12 10.85 3.60
C GLU A 146 6.67 11.23 3.93
N TRP A 147 6.10 12.20 3.23
CA TRP A 147 4.69 12.53 3.36
C TRP A 147 3.78 11.45 2.79
N TYR A 148 4.18 10.77 1.70
CA TYR A 148 3.42 9.64 1.16
C TYR A 148 3.43 8.46 2.13
N VAL A 149 4.57 8.17 2.74
CA VAL A 149 4.68 7.16 3.81
C VAL A 149 3.80 7.54 5.00
N ALA A 150 3.90 8.76 5.49
CA ALA A 150 3.10 9.26 6.62
C ALA A 150 1.58 9.20 6.33
N ASP A 151 1.16 9.42 5.09
CA ASP A 151 -0.24 9.30 4.63
C ASP A 151 -0.71 7.83 4.44
N GLY A 152 0.03 6.87 4.97
CA GLY A 152 -0.32 5.45 4.83
C GLY A 152 -0.08 4.90 3.43
N GLY A 153 0.91 5.43 2.71
CA GLY A 153 1.22 5.05 1.34
C GLY A 153 0.14 5.49 0.34
N LEU A 154 -0.59 6.54 0.64
CA LEU A 154 -1.69 7.09 -0.17
C LEU A 154 -2.90 6.14 -0.32
N ASN A 155 -2.93 5.05 0.45
CA ASN A 155 -4.02 4.09 0.40
C ASN A 155 -5.33 4.71 0.87
N HIS A 156 -6.39 4.49 0.11
CA HIS A 156 -7.74 4.86 0.48
C HIS A 156 -8.62 3.63 0.70
N ALA A 157 -8.51 2.66 -0.19
CA ALA A 157 -9.26 1.41 -0.12
C ALA A 157 -8.60 0.30 -0.94
N LEU A 158 -8.90 -0.93 -0.60
CA LEU A 158 -8.55 -2.11 -1.38
C LEU A 158 -9.82 -2.89 -1.71
N VAL A 159 -10.03 -3.20 -2.98
CA VAL A 159 -11.09 -4.09 -3.45
C VAL A 159 -10.47 -5.45 -3.77
N LEU A 160 -10.94 -6.49 -3.10
CA LEU A 160 -10.39 -7.84 -3.18
C LEU A 160 -11.29 -8.73 -4.03
N GLY A 161 -10.71 -9.36 -5.04
CA GLY A 161 -11.37 -10.38 -5.86
C GLY A 161 -11.35 -11.77 -5.24
N ALA A 162 -11.96 -12.73 -5.91
CA ALA A 162 -11.99 -14.11 -5.46
C ALA A 162 -10.57 -14.71 -5.35
N GLY A 163 -10.32 -15.46 -4.27
CA GLY A 163 -9.05 -16.14 -4.05
C GLY A 163 -8.89 -17.38 -4.91
N VAL A 164 -7.69 -17.61 -5.39
CA VAL A 164 -7.27 -18.81 -6.10
C VAL A 164 -6.07 -19.47 -5.40
N LYS A 165 -5.75 -20.70 -5.74
CA LYS A 165 -4.56 -21.37 -5.22
C LYS A 165 -3.29 -20.60 -5.59
N PRO A 166 -2.25 -20.64 -4.74
CA PRO A 166 -0.96 -20.04 -5.06
C PRO A 166 -0.38 -20.59 -6.37
N LEU A 167 0.29 -19.72 -7.11
CA LEU A 167 0.99 -20.09 -8.35
C LEU A 167 2.38 -20.68 -8.01
N ALA A 168 2.95 -21.38 -8.97
CA ALA A 168 4.34 -21.80 -8.87
C ALA A 168 5.29 -20.57 -8.85
N PRO A 169 6.45 -20.66 -8.18
CA PRO A 169 7.47 -19.63 -8.26
C PRO A 169 7.81 -19.28 -9.72
N GLY A 170 7.93 -18.00 -10.02
CA GLY A 170 8.21 -17.49 -11.37
C GLY A 170 6.98 -17.31 -12.27
N ASP A 171 5.82 -17.90 -11.95
CA ASP A 171 4.60 -17.66 -12.73
C ASP A 171 3.96 -16.32 -12.40
N TYR A 172 4.22 -15.77 -11.21
CA TYR A 172 3.75 -14.43 -10.83
C TYR A 172 4.26 -13.34 -11.77
N ALA A 173 5.50 -13.46 -12.27
CA ALA A 173 6.06 -12.52 -13.23
C ALA A 173 5.31 -12.51 -14.57
N LYS A 174 4.67 -13.63 -14.93
CA LYS A 174 3.93 -13.83 -16.17
C LYS A 174 2.47 -13.38 -16.10
N ILE A 175 1.96 -13.06 -14.91
CA ILE A 175 0.58 -12.59 -14.74
C ILE A 175 0.35 -11.36 -15.61
N THR A 176 -0.68 -11.41 -16.43
CA THR A 176 -1.17 -10.25 -17.18
C THR A 176 -2.35 -9.64 -16.45
N ASN A 177 -2.42 -8.32 -16.42
CA ASN A 177 -3.59 -7.60 -15.96
C ASN A 177 -4.03 -6.57 -16.99
N SER A 178 -5.31 -6.22 -16.94
CA SER A 178 -5.85 -5.11 -17.71
C SER A 178 -6.90 -4.37 -16.90
N VAL A 179 -6.97 -3.06 -17.09
CA VAL A 179 -7.96 -2.20 -16.48
C VAL A 179 -8.84 -1.60 -17.56
N SER A 180 -10.13 -1.80 -17.44
CA SER A 180 -11.13 -1.16 -18.29
C SER A 180 -12.02 -0.25 -17.45
N ILE A 181 -12.36 0.94 -17.96
CA ILE A 181 -13.27 1.89 -17.34
C ILE A 181 -14.42 2.12 -18.32
N ASN A 182 -15.64 1.87 -17.88
CA ASN A 182 -16.85 1.96 -18.73
C ASN A 182 -16.71 1.16 -20.04
N GLY A 183 -16.19 -0.07 -19.94
CA GLY A 183 -15.98 -0.97 -21.07
C GLY A 183 -14.79 -0.62 -21.99
N LYS A 184 -14.07 0.46 -21.73
CA LYS A 184 -12.90 0.86 -22.53
C LYS A 184 -11.60 0.50 -21.82
N LEU A 185 -10.73 -0.26 -22.49
CA LEU A 185 -9.39 -0.58 -22.00
C LEU A 185 -8.61 0.72 -21.74
N ARG A 186 -8.01 0.83 -20.57
CA ARG A 186 -7.21 1.99 -20.14
C ARG A 186 -5.74 1.67 -19.92
N SER A 187 -5.47 0.51 -19.37
CA SER A 187 -4.08 0.06 -19.18
C SER A 187 -3.99 -1.48 -19.19
N ALA A 188 -2.80 -1.97 -19.48
CA ALA A 188 -2.42 -3.36 -19.29
C ALA A 188 -1.02 -3.42 -18.69
N GLY A 189 -0.73 -4.49 -17.94
CA GLY A 189 0.53 -4.68 -17.27
C GLY A 189 0.91 -6.15 -17.12
N LEU A 190 2.13 -6.36 -16.65
CA LEU A 190 2.71 -7.67 -16.36
C LEU A 190 3.17 -7.72 -14.89
N GLY A 191 3.10 -8.89 -14.27
CA GLY A 191 3.57 -9.11 -12.90
C GLY A 191 5.05 -8.80 -12.71
N VAL A 192 5.88 -8.99 -13.73
CA VAL A 192 7.30 -8.63 -13.72
C VAL A 192 7.57 -7.15 -13.44
N ASN A 193 6.59 -6.28 -13.66
CA ASN A 193 6.73 -4.85 -13.41
C ASN A 193 6.84 -4.48 -11.92
N ALA A 194 6.51 -5.41 -11.01
CA ALA A 194 6.65 -5.23 -9.57
C ALA A 194 7.99 -5.79 -9.10
N LEU A 195 9.07 -4.99 -9.09
CA LEU A 195 10.44 -5.36 -8.67
C LEU A 195 10.99 -6.63 -9.36
N GLY A 196 10.65 -6.83 -10.64
CA GLY A 196 11.04 -8.06 -11.37
C GLY A 196 10.15 -9.27 -11.10
N GLY A 197 9.15 -9.14 -10.21
CA GLY A 197 8.16 -10.15 -9.87
C GLY A 197 7.41 -9.81 -8.61
N THR A 198 6.15 -10.17 -8.52
CA THR A 198 5.29 -9.88 -7.36
C THR A 198 5.77 -10.56 -6.09
N GLU A 199 6.46 -11.69 -6.20
CA GLU A 199 7.08 -12.41 -5.09
C GLU A 199 8.22 -11.60 -4.43
N LEU A 200 9.03 -10.85 -5.20
CA LEU A 200 10.09 -9.98 -4.67
C LEU A 200 9.51 -8.80 -3.92
N ALA A 201 8.45 -8.18 -4.44
CA ALA A 201 7.74 -7.12 -3.75
C ALA A 201 7.17 -7.57 -2.40
N ARG A 202 6.73 -8.83 -2.29
CA ARG A 202 6.25 -9.41 -1.03
C ARG A 202 7.35 -9.69 -0.02
N THR A 203 8.49 -10.15 -0.48
CA THR A 203 9.65 -10.39 0.40
C THR A 203 10.11 -9.07 1.00
N SER A 204 10.14 -8.01 0.22
CA SER A 204 10.39 -6.65 0.70
C SER A 204 9.36 -6.25 1.77
N LEU A 205 8.06 -6.41 1.49
CA LEU A 205 7.01 -6.08 2.46
C LEU A 205 7.17 -6.86 3.77
N ALA A 206 7.46 -8.16 3.71
CA ALA A 206 7.66 -8.98 4.91
C ALA A 206 8.85 -8.47 5.74
N SER A 207 9.92 -8.03 5.10
CA SER A 207 11.09 -7.45 5.77
C SER A 207 10.78 -6.08 6.37
N ASP A 208 10.16 -5.19 5.60
CA ASP A 208 9.83 -3.82 6.02
C ASP A 208 8.87 -3.78 7.21
N LEU A 209 7.87 -4.69 7.26
CA LEU A 209 6.93 -4.78 8.38
C LEU A 209 7.60 -5.27 9.67
N ILE A 210 8.64 -6.08 9.56
CA ILE A 210 9.43 -6.54 10.70
C ILE A 210 10.18 -5.36 11.31
N ASP A 211 10.74 -4.47 10.50
CA ASP A 211 11.53 -3.33 10.96
C ASP A 211 10.67 -2.21 11.55
N THR A 212 9.44 -2.04 11.07
CA THR A 212 8.52 -0.98 11.54
C THR A 212 7.69 -1.36 12.77
N ALA A 213 7.70 -2.62 13.20
CA ALA A 213 6.96 -3.13 14.35
C ALA A 213 7.76 -3.13 15.68
N SER A 214 8.99 -2.60 15.66
CA SER A 214 9.92 -2.51 16.81
C SER A 214 9.83 -1.20 17.55
#